data_daa75897fc7cd246f83d1267ec974828
#
_entry.id   daa75897fc7cd246f83d1267ec974828
#
_cell.length_a   1.000
_cell.length_b   1.000
_cell.length_c   1.000
_cell.angle_alpha   90.00
_cell.angle_beta   90.00
_cell.angle_gamma   90.00
#
_symmetry.space_group_name_H-M   'P 1'
#
loop_
_entity.id
_entity.type
_entity.pdbx_description
1 polymer ?
#
loop_
_entity_poly.entity_id
_entity_poly.type
_entity_poly.pdbx_seq_one_letter_code
_entity_poly.pdbx_strand_id
1 'polypeptide(L)'
;TAFHDVILPIGVFAFLGKFYGTEIGTPFIAAILTVIGYSVTDTIVVLDRVRENLQKMTGSFESIVAASLKQTYLRSFNTSVTTLLTLFAIFFFGGKSLHDFTLTLIIGIAVGTYSSIFIASPMLITIDEWSRRRKNV
;
A
#
# COMPACT_ATOMS: atom_id res chain seq x y z
N THR A 1 2.54 2.92 -7.20
CA THR A 1 1.87 2.15 -6.13
C THR A 1 0.55 2.77 -5.70
N ALA A 2 0.50 4.10 -5.45
CA ALA A 2 -0.72 4.77 -5.05
C ALA A 2 -1.85 4.62 -6.09
N PHE A 3 -1.54 4.74 -7.38
CA PHE A 3 -2.52 4.50 -8.45
C PHE A 3 -3.07 3.08 -8.42
N HIS A 4 -2.19 2.09 -8.28
CA HIS A 4 -2.58 0.70 -8.16
C HIS A 4 -3.50 0.47 -6.95
N ASP A 5 -3.16 1.05 -5.82
CA ASP A 5 -3.89 0.91 -4.57
C ASP A 5 -5.27 1.59 -4.59
N VAL A 6 -5.42 2.61 -5.42
CA VAL A 6 -6.71 3.29 -5.63
C VAL A 6 -7.56 2.55 -6.67
N ILE A 7 -6.95 2.13 -7.76
CA ILE A 7 -7.66 1.47 -8.87
C ILE A 7 -8.29 0.14 -8.43
N LEU A 8 -7.59 -0.66 -7.65
CA LEU A 8 -8.09 -1.96 -7.20
C LEU A 8 -9.36 -1.87 -6.35
N PRO A 9 -9.41 -1.06 -5.28
CA PRO A 9 -10.66 -0.89 -4.52
C PRO A 9 -11.79 -0.31 -5.34
N ILE A 10 -11.53 0.67 -6.19
CA ILE A 10 -12.54 1.25 -7.08
C ILE A 10 -13.09 0.18 -8.03
N GLY A 11 -12.21 -0.63 -8.61
CA GLY A 11 -12.60 -1.72 -9.51
C GLY A 11 -13.43 -2.79 -8.80
N VAL A 12 -13.04 -3.20 -7.59
CA VAL A 12 -13.79 -4.15 -6.78
C VAL A 12 -15.16 -3.60 -6.43
N PHE A 13 -15.26 -2.34 -6.01
CA PHE A 13 -16.54 -1.71 -5.68
C PHE A 13 -17.43 -1.49 -6.89
N ALA A 14 -16.87 -1.16 -8.05
CA ALA A 14 -17.61 -1.08 -9.30
C ALA A 14 -18.21 -2.44 -9.66
N PHE A 15 -17.43 -3.51 -9.51
CA PHE A 15 -17.89 -4.88 -9.72
C PHE A 15 -19.00 -5.26 -8.74
N LEU A 16 -18.83 -4.98 -7.44
CA LEU A 16 -19.83 -5.25 -6.42
C LEU A 16 -21.09 -4.42 -6.63
N GLY A 17 -20.95 -3.16 -7.05
CA GLY A 17 -22.07 -2.29 -7.37
C GLY A 17 -22.94 -2.83 -8.51
N LYS A 18 -22.28 -3.40 -9.52
CA LYS A 18 -22.98 -4.02 -10.66
C LYS A 18 -23.78 -5.27 -10.25
N PHE A 19 -23.20 -6.10 -9.38
CA PHE A 19 -23.80 -7.40 -9.01
C PHE A 19 -24.64 -7.35 -7.73
N TYR A 20 -24.29 -6.46 -6.79
CA TYR A 20 -24.92 -6.40 -5.46
C TYR A 20 -25.60 -5.06 -5.16
N GLY A 21 -25.58 -4.11 -6.09
CA GLY A 21 -26.23 -2.81 -5.91
C GLY A 21 -25.57 -1.91 -4.86
N THR A 22 -24.29 -2.11 -4.59
CA THR A 22 -23.51 -1.27 -3.66
C THR A 22 -23.38 0.15 -4.20
N GLU A 23 -23.78 1.14 -3.43
CA GLU A 23 -23.72 2.55 -3.83
C GLU A 23 -22.39 3.18 -3.43
N ILE A 24 -21.87 4.03 -4.32
CA ILE A 24 -20.68 4.84 -4.07
C ILE A 24 -21.13 6.14 -3.46
N GLY A 25 -20.95 6.28 -2.14
CA GLY A 25 -21.33 7.47 -1.39
C GLY A 25 -20.11 8.19 -0.79
N THR A 26 -20.39 9.20 0.00
CA THR A 26 -19.36 9.96 0.74
C THR A 26 -18.45 9.07 1.60
N PRO A 27 -18.95 8.05 2.33
CA PRO A 27 -18.08 7.15 3.08
C PRO A 27 -17.08 6.41 2.20
N PHE A 28 -17.46 6.03 0.97
CA PHE A 28 -16.54 5.40 0.02
C PHE A 28 -15.38 6.33 -0.36
N ILE A 29 -15.69 7.60 -0.64
CA ILE A 29 -14.68 8.60 -0.99
C ILE A 29 -13.72 8.81 0.18
N ALA A 30 -14.23 8.92 1.40
CA ALA A 30 -13.41 9.04 2.61
C ALA A 30 -12.50 7.82 2.80
N ALA A 31 -13.00 6.63 2.54
CA ALA A 31 -12.22 5.40 2.62
C ALA A 31 -11.08 5.39 1.59
N ILE A 32 -11.33 5.79 0.35
CA ILE A 32 -10.32 5.87 -0.71
C ILE A 32 -9.22 6.86 -0.32
N LEU A 33 -9.59 8.03 0.19
CA LEU A 33 -8.61 9.02 0.65
C LEU A 33 -7.75 8.47 1.80
N THR A 34 -8.34 7.72 2.72
CA THR A 34 -7.63 7.06 3.82
C THR A 34 -6.66 6.02 3.29
N VAL A 35 -7.07 5.21 2.33
CA VAL A 35 -6.21 4.20 1.67
C VAL A 35 -5.02 4.85 0.98
N ILE A 36 -5.24 5.96 0.27
CA ILE A 36 -4.16 6.71 -0.37
C ILE A 36 -3.15 7.18 0.67
N GLY A 37 -3.62 7.81 1.74
CA GLY A 37 -2.76 8.28 2.82
C GLY A 37 -1.96 7.15 3.48
N TYR A 38 -2.61 6.04 3.74
CA TYR A 38 -1.98 4.85 4.32
C TYR A 38 -0.90 4.28 3.40
N SER A 39 -1.21 4.10 2.12
CA SER A 39 -0.28 3.57 1.12
C SER A 39 0.94 4.48 0.92
N VAL A 40 0.71 5.79 0.82
CA VAL A 40 1.79 6.77 0.67
C VAL A 40 2.70 6.76 1.89
N THR A 41 2.14 6.73 3.10
CA THR A 41 2.90 6.69 4.34
C THR A 41 3.78 5.43 4.41
N ASP A 42 3.23 4.28 4.07
CA ASP A 42 3.95 3.02 4.09
C ASP A 42 5.10 3.02 3.07
N THR A 43 4.85 3.52 1.87
CA THR A 43 5.87 3.67 0.82
C THR A 43 6.98 4.64 1.26
N ILE A 44 6.64 5.76 1.88
CA ILE A 44 7.60 6.74 2.38
C ILE A 44 8.51 6.12 3.45
N VAL A 45 7.96 5.31 4.35
CA VAL A 45 8.75 4.62 5.38
C VAL A 45 9.80 3.70 4.76
N VAL A 46 9.42 2.93 3.74
CA VAL A 46 10.33 2.04 3.01
C VAL A 46 11.42 2.86 2.29
N LEU A 47 11.03 3.90 1.56
CA LEU A 47 11.97 4.74 0.81
C LEU A 47 12.92 5.50 1.72
N ASP A 48 12.43 5.97 2.86
CA ASP A 48 13.25 6.67 3.86
C ASP A 48 14.31 5.72 4.43
N ARG A 49 13.95 4.48 4.69
CA ARG A 49 14.90 3.46 5.15
C ARG A 49 15.94 3.12 4.10
N VAL A 50 15.53 3.01 2.82
CA VAL A 50 16.46 2.83 1.70
C VAL A 50 17.45 4.00 1.64
N ARG A 51 16.95 5.22 1.74
CA ARG A 51 17.77 6.42 1.72
C ARG A 51 18.79 6.44 2.87
N GLU A 52 18.37 6.10 4.07
CA GLU A 52 19.23 5.99 5.24
C GLU A 52 20.33 4.95 5.03
N ASN A 53 19.97 3.76 4.54
CA ASN A 53 20.91 2.68 4.30
C ASN A 53 21.89 2.97 3.15
N LEU A 54 21.49 3.75 2.16
CA LEU A 54 22.40 4.20 1.08
C LEU A 54 23.56 5.01 1.63
N GLN A 55 23.37 5.73 2.73
CA GLN A 55 24.41 6.52 3.39
C GLN A 55 25.29 5.68 4.32
N LYS A 56 24.75 4.61 4.90
CA LYS A 56 25.42 3.82 5.94
C LYS A 56 26.01 2.50 5.45
N MET A 57 25.42 1.94 4.39
CA MET A 57 25.83 0.63 3.86
C MET A 57 26.63 0.77 2.58
N THR A 58 27.60 -0.15 2.42
CA THR A 58 28.34 -0.31 1.17
C THR A 58 27.82 -1.54 0.44
N GLY A 59 27.75 -1.49 -0.88
CA GLY A 59 27.29 -2.59 -1.70
C GLY A 59 26.45 -2.15 -2.90
N SER A 60 25.85 -3.12 -3.60
CA SER A 60 24.99 -2.82 -4.73
C SER A 60 23.66 -2.18 -4.26
N PHE A 61 23.06 -1.38 -5.12
CA PHE A 61 21.76 -0.76 -4.84
C PHE A 61 20.69 -1.80 -4.52
N GLU A 62 20.66 -2.91 -5.26
CA GLU A 62 19.70 -4.01 -5.01
C GLU A 62 19.87 -4.61 -3.63
N SER A 63 21.10 -4.83 -3.20
CA SER A 63 21.44 -5.37 -1.88
C SER A 63 20.98 -4.43 -0.77
N ILE A 64 21.15 -3.13 -0.93
CA ILE A 64 20.72 -2.11 0.02
C ILE A 64 19.18 -2.04 0.10
N VAL A 65 18.50 -2.09 -1.03
CA VAL A 65 17.02 -2.12 -1.09
C VAL A 65 16.49 -3.38 -0.40
N ALA A 66 17.07 -4.53 -0.67
CA ALA A 66 16.68 -5.80 -0.03
C ALA A 66 16.85 -5.75 1.49
N ALA A 67 17.96 -5.22 1.99
CA ALA A 67 18.20 -5.05 3.42
C ALA A 67 17.20 -4.08 4.05
N SER A 68 16.88 -2.98 3.37
CA SER A 68 15.92 -1.98 3.83
C SER A 68 14.51 -2.56 3.96
N LEU A 69 14.09 -3.34 2.97
CA LEU A 69 12.82 -4.05 3.00
C LEU A 69 12.73 -5.02 4.18
N LYS A 70 13.78 -5.79 4.39
CA LYS A 70 13.84 -6.74 5.49
C LYS A 70 13.72 -6.05 6.85
N GLN A 71 14.31 -4.86 6.98
CA GLN A 71 14.24 -4.06 8.22
C GLN A 71 12.87 -3.44 8.46
N THR A 72 12.15 -3.06 7.40
CA THR A 72 10.84 -2.42 7.49
C THR A 72 9.67 -3.38 7.38
N TYR A 73 9.88 -4.56 6.84
CA TYR A 73 8.85 -5.57 6.59
C TYR A 73 8.04 -5.90 7.85
N LEU A 74 8.72 -6.19 8.93
CA LEU A 74 8.06 -6.61 10.18
C LEU A 74 7.18 -5.49 10.73
N ARG A 75 7.64 -4.25 10.67
CA ARG A 75 6.87 -3.07 11.09
C ARG A 75 5.62 -2.89 10.24
N SER A 76 5.76 -2.92 8.94
CA SER A 76 4.64 -2.78 8.00
C SER A 76 3.63 -3.91 8.18
N PHE A 77 4.11 -5.12 8.32
CA PHE A 77 3.27 -6.30 8.56
C PHE A 77 2.48 -6.17 9.87
N ASN A 78 3.15 -5.83 10.96
CA ASN A 78 2.50 -5.68 12.27
C ASN A 78 1.46 -4.57 12.27
N THR A 79 1.79 -3.42 11.67
CA THR A 79 0.87 -2.29 11.54
C THR A 79 -0.37 -2.67 10.74
N SER A 80 -0.18 -3.34 9.62
CA SER A 80 -1.28 -3.77 8.74
C SER A 80 -2.15 -4.82 9.42
N VAL A 81 -1.57 -5.81 10.09
CA VAL A 81 -2.33 -6.83 10.82
C VAL A 81 -3.17 -6.21 11.92
N THR A 82 -2.60 -5.30 12.71
CA THR A 82 -3.32 -4.61 13.79
C THR A 82 -4.50 -3.80 13.23
N THR A 83 -4.25 -3.05 12.16
CA THR A 83 -5.29 -2.24 11.51
C THR A 83 -6.39 -3.12 10.93
N LEU A 84 -6.03 -4.22 10.26
CA LEU A 84 -6.99 -5.16 9.69
C LEU A 84 -7.83 -5.85 10.76
N LEU A 85 -7.24 -6.25 11.88
CA LEU A 85 -7.98 -6.82 13.00
C LEU A 85 -9.04 -5.85 13.55
N THR A 86 -8.67 -4.58 13.70
CA THR A 86 -9.59 -3.53 14.13
C THR A 86 -10.72 -3.34 13.12
N LEU A 87 -10.40 -3.31 11.84
CA LEU A 87 -11.37 -3.15 10.76
C LEU A 87 -12.32 -4.35 10.66
N PHE A 88 -11.82 -5.57 10.83
CA PHE A 88 -12.67 -6.75 10.86
C PHE A 88 -13.64 -6.73 12.05
N ALA A 89 -13.17 -6.26 13.22
CA ALA A 89 -14.06 -6.09 14.38
C ALA A 89 -15.19 -5.10 14.06
N ILE A 90 -14.87 -3.96 13.45
CA ILE A 90 -15.86 -2.96 13.03
C ILE A 90 -16.79 -3.55 11.96
N PHE A 91 -16.26 -4.31 11.02
CA PHE A 91 -17.03 -4.93 9.94
C PHE A 91 -18.09 -5.90 10.48
N PHE A 92 -17.72 -6.74 11.44
CA PHE A 92 -18.63 -7.74 12.01
C PHE A 92 -19.58 -7.17 13.06
N PHE A 93 -19.12 -6.20 13.86
CA PHE A 93 -19.88 -5.65 14.99
C PHE A 93 -20.44 -4.25 14.74
N GLY A 94 -19.98 -3.57 13.68
CA GLY A 94 -20.51 -2.27 13.28
C GLY A 94 -21.84 -2.37 12.56
N GLY A 95 -22.56 -1.27 12.50
CA GLY A 95 -23.84 -1.20 11.81
C GLY A 95 -23.70 -1.26 10.28
N LYS A 96 -24.82 -1.45 9.60
CA LYS A 96 -24.86 -1.52 8.13
C LYS A 96 -24.29 -0.27 7.45
N SER A 97 -24.41 0.89 8.08
CA SER A 97 -23.89 2.14 7.52
C SER A 97 -22.36 2.19 7.41
N LEU A 98 -21.66 1.42 8.25
CA LEU A 98 -20.21 1.33 8.24
C LEU A 98 -19.67 0.14 7.44
N HIS A 99 -20.55 -0.75 6.99
CA HIS A 99 -20.15 -1.99 6.32
C HIS A 99 -19.35 -1.72 5.05
N ASP A 100 -19.86 -0.90 4.15
CA ASP A 100 -19.19 -0.61 2.86
C ASP A 100 -17.92 0.21 3.06
N PHE A 101 -17.93 1.16 3.97
CA PHE A 101 -16.76 1.95 4.35
C PHE A 101 -15.64 1.05 4.87
N THR A 102 -15.95 0.18 5.81
CA THR A 102 -14.99 -0.73 6.42
C THR A 102 -14.47 -1.75 5.43
N LEU A 103 -15.32 -2.29 4.56
CA LEU A 103 -14.92 -3.22 3.51
C LEU A 103 -13.93 -2.57 2.54
N THR A 104 -14.18 -1.33 2.13
CA THR A 104 -13.26 -0.57 1.28
C THR A 104 -11.90 -0.40 1.94
N LEU A 105 -11.87 -0.06 3.22
CA LEU A 105 -10.64 0.09 3.99
C LEU A 105 -9.87 -1.24 4.09
N ILE A 106 -10.56 -2.34 4.37
CA ILE A 106 -9.93 -3.67 4.46
C ILE A 106 -9.24 -4.01 3.14
N ILE A 107 -9.94 -3.89 2.03
CA ILE A 107 -9.41 -4.20 0.70
C ILE A 107 -8.23 -3.27 0.39
N GLY A 108 -8.41 -1.97 0.59
CA GLY A 108 -7.39 -0.98 0.27
C GLY A 108 -6.11 -1.13 1.09
N ILE A 109 -6.23 -1.40 2.38
CA ILE A 109 -5.07 -1.59 3.26
C ILE A 109 -4.34 -2.89 2.95
N ALA A 110 -5.06 -3.98 2.69
CA ALA A 110 -4.46 -5.26 2.31
C ALA A 110 -3.68 -5.12 1.00
N VAL A 111 -4.28 -4.50 -0.01
CA VAL A 111 -3.65 -4.23 -1.31
C VAL A 111 -2.47 -3.26 -1.14
N GLY A 112 -2.62 -2.21 -0.34
CA GLY A 112 -1.57 -1.23 -0.07
C GLY A 112 -0.34 -1.83 0.58
N THR A 113 -0.52 -2.73 1.54
CA THR A 113 0.58 -3.45 2.18
C THR A 113 1.32 -4.33 1.17
N TYR A 114 0.59 -5.08 0.38
CA TYR A 114 1.15 -5.89 -0.69
C TYR A 114 1.94 -5.03 -1.70
N SER A 115 1.32 -3.96 -2.16
CA SER A 115 1.87 -3.04 -3.15
C SER A 115 3.18 -2.39 -2.67
N SER A 116 3.21 -1.91 -1.43
CA SER A 116 4.40 -1.25 -0.88
C SER A 116 5.62 -2.17 -0.84
N ILE A 117 5.40 -3.45 -0.56
CA ILE A 117 6.50 -4.41 -0.45
C ILE A 117 6.87 -4.98 -1.82
N PHE A 118 5.88 -5.40 -2.61
CA PHE A 118 6.12 -6.20 -3.83
C PHE A 118 6.16 -5.38 -5.11
N ILE A 119 5.62 -4.16 -5.15
CA ILE A 119 5.59 -3.31 -6.34
C ILE A 119 6.56 -2.16 -6.25
N ALA A 120 6.59 -1.44 -5.13
CA ALA A 120 7.44 -0.26 -4.97
C ALA A 120 8.93 -0.60 -5.08
N SER A 121 9.35 -1.71 -4.50
CA SER A 121 10.77 -2.09 -4.46
C SER A 121 11.33 -2.55 -5.79
N PRO A 122 10.67 -3.46 -6.54
CA PRO A 122 11.10 -3.76 -7.91
C PRO A 122 11.09 -2.54 -8.83
N MET A 123 10.12 -1.65 -8.69
CA MET A 123 10.07 -0.41 -9.47
C MET A 123 11.25 0.51 -9.17
N LEU A 124 11.64 0.62 -7.92
CA LEU A 124 12.78 1.43 -7.50
C LEU A 124 14.08 0.91 -8.13
N ILE A 125 14.30 -0.40 -8.12
CA ILE A 125 15.45 -1.05 -8.75
C ILE A 125 15.43 -0.83 -10.27
N THR A 126 14.30 -0.98 -10.90
CA THR A 126 14.14 -0.78 -12.35
C THR A 126 14.43 0.66 -12.77
N ILE A 127 13.95 1.64 -12.00
CA ILE A 127 14.20 3.06 -12.25
C ILE A 127 15.69 3.38 -12.11
N ASP A 128 16.36 2.81 -11.11
CA ASP A 128 17.81 3.00 -10.92
C ASP A 128 18.60 2.44 -12.09
N GLU A 129 18.30 1.23 -12.57
CA GLU A 129 18.95 0.62 -13.73
C GLU A 129 18.74 1.45 -14.99
N TRP A 130 17.53 1.95 -15.20
CA TRP A 130 17.21 2.79 -16.35
C TRP A 130 17.97 4.11 -16.32
N SER A 131 18.09 4.72 -15.14
CA SER A 131 18.85 5.95 -14.92
C SER A 131 20.35 5.74 -15.22
N ARG A 132 20.91 4.60 -14.80
CA ARG A 132 22.30 4.25 -15.08
C ARG A 132 22.57 4.04 -16.55
N ARG A 133 21.67 3.36 -17.26
CA ARG A 133 21.76 3.19 -18.70
C ARG A 133 21.78 4.51 -19.46
N ARG A 134 20.98 5.48 -19.00
CA ARG A 134 20.96 6.82 -19.57
C ARG A 134 22.28 7.58 -19.39
N LYS A 135 22.93 7.41 -18.25
CA LYS A 135 24.21 8.08 -17.95
C LYS A 135 25.37 7.51 -18.75
N ASN A 136 25.28 6.28 -19.19
CA ASN A 136 26.34 5.60 -19.96
C ASN A 136 26.21 5.79 -21.49
N VAL A 137 25.22 6.53 -21.95
CA VAL A 137 25.03 6.94 -23.33
C VAL A 137 25.34 8.42 -23.46
#